data_ea8774a0e0c7baef829f68d5861234c7
#
_entry.id   ea8774a0e0c7baef829f68d5861234c7
#
_cell.length_a   1.000
_cell.length_b   1.000
_cell.length_c   1.000
_cell.angle_alpha   90.00
_cell.angle_beta   90.00
_cell.angle_gamma   90.00
#
_symmetry.space_group_name_H-M   'P 1'
#
loop_
_entity.id
_entity.type
_entity.pdbx_description
1 polymer ?
#
loop_
_entity_poly.entity_id
_entity_poly.type
_entity_poly.pdbx_seq_one_letter_code
_entity_poly.pdbx_strand_id
1 'polypeptide(L)'
;MKILMINVTCGTGSTGRICTDLAQALEAQGHQVKIAYGRDDVPEQFQKYAHRIGNAVGVYGHVLRARLLDEAGFGSRLQTQAFIRWVEEFDPDIIHLHNLCGYYIHLEVLFRYLRSCGKPIYWTHHDCWAFTGHSVYCDSAGCTRWQQGCRHCPMQHQFPAACVDGSARNWQRKKALFTGIPGMQLIAPSQWLADQLRQSFLGQYPVTVIHNGINTAQFRPQGDDTRHFLGAEGKRLVLCFGKEAAKNSPLTGDGSLHVVYGEDFRGRELETLCRQADAVVDLTGEGKSFQSLFGADTPVYDKADLASAAEISRLSLPAENVQEGYWRCKKAAGLLGKEVLLGVTSVWNDQKGLSDFVKLAGMLTERQQLVMIGLTKSQLEALPPNIMGMERTANVQELAMYYGIADYFLNLTYQDTYPTTNLEAISCGTPVITYETGGSPESAGHFGACVPRGDVTAAAKLILEHPCFQKEDWDCDNAVFLKKQMEIYKLQEQQFTDL
;
A
#
# COMPACT_ATOMS: atom_id res chain seq x y z
N MET A 1 8.07 -3.13 30.17
CA MET A 1 9.20 -2.32 29.63
C MET A 1 8.71 -0.93 29.24
N LYS A 2 9.65 0.04 29.25
CA LYS A 2 9.44 1.38 28.66
C LYS A 2 10.05 1.41 27.27
N ILE A 3 9.26 1.72 26.27
CA ILE A 3 9.68 1.73 24.85
C ILE A 3 9.55 3.14 24.30
N LEU A 4 10.64 3.67 23.75
CA LEU A 4 10.68 4.98 23.11
C LEU A 4 10.78 4.80 21.59
N MET A 5 9.78 5.24 20.86
CA MET A 5 9.84 5.36 19.39
C MET A 5 10.19 6.81 19.01
N ILE A 6 11.01 6.98 17.97
CA ILE A 6 11.37 8.32 17.45
C ILE A 6 10.99 8.37 15.97
N ASN A 7 10.02 9.21 15.62
CA ASN A 7 9.52 9.34 14.25
C ASN A 7 9.22 10.81 13.92
N VAL A 8 9.09 11.13 12.64
CA VAL A 8 8.76 12.50 12.20
C VAL A 8 7.36 12.94 12.62
N THR A 9 6.38 12.02 12.62
CA THR A 9 4.97 12.26 12.98
C THR A 9 4.47 11.21 13.98
N CYS A 10 3.33 11.48 14.64
CA CYS A 10 2.65 10.57 15.54
C CYS A 10 1.19 10.44 15.13
N GLY A 11 0.78 9.27 14.64
CA GLY A 11 -0.59 8.96 14.20
C GLY A 11 -1.03 9.56 12.87
N THR A 12 -0.16 10.32 12.18
CA THR A 12 -0.42 10.91 10.87
C THR A 12 0.60 10.39 9.84
N GLY A 13 0.17 10.28 8.58
CA GLY A 13 0.97 9.66 7.53
C GLY A 13 1.18 8.15 7.76
N SER A 14 1.81 7.44 6.82
CA SER A 14 2.03 5.99 6.91
C SER A 14 2.94 5.60 8.09
N THR A 15 4.09 6.26 8.22
CA THR A 15 5.06 5.94 9.30
C THR A 15 4.53 6.31 10.68
N GLY A 16 3.75 7.40 10.80
CA GLY A 16 3.12 7.79 12.06
C GLY A 16 2.04 6.82 12.51
N ARG A 17 1.26 6.25 11.57
CA ARG A 17 0.28 5.19 11.85
C ARG A 17 0.98 3.90 12.27
N ILE A 18 2.03 3.48 11.59
CA ILE A 18 2.84 2.31 11.98
C ILE A 18 3.30 2.44 13.44
N CYS A 19 3.80 3.63 13.85
CA CYS A 19 4.22 3.85 15.23
C CYS A 19 3.05 3.78 16.22
N THR A 20 1.88 4.32 15.90
CA THR A 20 0.72 4.28 16.81
C THR A 20 0.11 2.88 16.92
N ASP A 21 0.05 2.14 15.83
CA ASP A 21 -0.42 0.75 15.83
C ASP A 21 0.48 -0.13 16.69
N LEU A 22 1.80 0.03 16.53
CA LEU A 22 2.78 -0.67 17.36
C LEU A 22 2.69 -0.24 18.83
N ALA A 23 2.49 1.05 19.12
CA ALA A 23 2.31 1.54 20.48
C ALA A 23 1.07 0.97 21.16
N GLN A 24 -0.05 0.88 20.46
CA GLN A 24 -1.28 0.27 20.98
C GLN A 24 -1.10 -1.23 21.26
N ALA A 25 -0.46 -1.96 20.35
CA ALA A 25 -0.21 -3.39 20.54
C ALA A 25 0.73 -3.66 21.73
N LEU A 26 1.77 -2.86 21.89
CA LEU A 26 2.70 -2.96 23.04
C LEU A 26 2.03 -2.55 24.36
N GLU A 27 1.20 -1.50 24.37
CA GLU A 27 0.43 -1.10 25.55
C GLU A 27 -0.52 -2.23 26.01
N ALA A 28 -1.19 -2.89 25.05
CA ALA A 28 -2.06 -4.04 25.33
C ALA A 28 -1.33 -5.20 26.00
N GLN A 29 0.01 -5.29 25.85
CA GLN A 29 0.88 -6.25 26.55
C GLN A 29 1.45 -5.71 27.86
N GLY A 30 1.02 -4.55 28.32
CA GLY A 30 1.44 -3.94 29.58
C GLY A 30 2.75 -3.13 29.49
N HIS A 31 3.23 -2.79 28.29
CA HIS A 31 4.40 -1.94 28.12
C HIS A 31 4.02 -0.45 28.17
N GLN A 32 4.93 0.39 28.66
CA GLN A 32 4.79 1.84 28.61
C GLN A 32 5.46 2.37 27.36
N VAL A 33 4.68 2.99 26.46
CA VAL A 33 5.21 3.46 25.17
C VAL A 33 5.12 4.97 25.05
N LYS A 34 6.16 5.58 24.49
CA LYS A 34 6.17 6.98 24.06
C LYS A 34 6.68 7.10 22.62
N ILE A 35 6.06 8.02 21.85
CA ILE A 35 6.44 8.37 20.49
C ILE A 35 6.94 9.80 20.50
N ALA A 36 8.26 9.98 20.39
CA ALA A 36 8.87 11.28 20.23
C ALA A 36 8.77 11.72 18.78
N TYR A 37 8.10 12.86 18.52
CA TYR A 37 7.80 13.32 17.16
C TYR A 37 8.12 14.81 16.98
N GLY A 38 8.27 15.24 15.73
CA GLY A 38 8.67 16.61 15.43
C GLY A 38 7.65 17.46 14.70
N ARG A 39 6.76 16.85 13.94
CA ARG A 39 5.88 17.54 12.99
C ARG A 39 4.43 17.08 13.08
N ASP A 40 3.57 17.90 12.53
CA ASP A 40 2.13 17.73 12.41
C ASP A 40 1.39 17.65 13.76
N ASP A 41 0.09 17.71 13.71
CA ASP A 41 -0.75 17.56 14.88
C ASP A 41 -1.04 16.07 15.12
N VAL A 42 -1.17 15.72 16.39
CA VAL A 42 -1.44 14.34 16.81
C VAL A 42 -2.95 14.17 17.01
N PRO A 43 -3.59 13.17 16.40
CA PRO A 43 -4.98 12.83 16.67
C PRO A 43 -5.23 12.61 18.17
N GLU A 44 -6.38 13.04 18.68
CA GLU A 44 -6.72 13.07 20.10
C GLU A 44 -6.48 11.72 20.80
N GLN A 45 -6.88 10.63 20.14
CA GLN A 45 -6.73 9.27 20.66
C GLN A 45 -5.26 8.83 20.90
N PHE A 46 -4.30 9.47 20.26
CA PHE A 46 -2.87 9.14 20.36
C PHE A 46 -2.06 10.11 21.21
N GLN A 47 -2.68 11.16 21.75
CA GLN A 47 -2.01 12.17 22.59
C GLN A 47 -1.26 11.54 23.78
N LYS A 48 -1.80 10.46 24.35
CA LYS A 48 -1.18 9.73 25.47
C LYS A 48 0.22 9.17 25.16
N TYR A 49 0.51 8.87 23.90
CA TYR A 49 1.83 8.38 23.47
C TYR A 49 2.78 9.52 23.10
N ALA A 50 2.24 10.66 22.75
CA ALA A 50 2.99 11.72 22.08
C ALA A 50 3.94 12.49 23.00
N HIS A 51 5.18 12.69 22.53
CA HIS A 51 6.14 13.65 23.10
C HIS A 51 6.74 14.49 21.98
N ARG A 52 6.47 15.80 21.96
CA ARG A 52 6.92 16.67 20.87
C ARG A 52 8.39 17.10 21.05
N ILE A 53 9.21 16.91 20.03
CA ILE A 53 10.58 17.39 19.96
C ILE A 53 10.58 18.80 19.38
N GLY A 54 10.79 19.80 20.23
CA GLY A 54 10.83 21.21 19.82
C GLY A 54 9.47 21.83 19.48
N ASN A 55 9.50 22.81 18.58
CA ASN A 55 8.34 23.60 18.19
C ASN A 55 8.42 24.03 16.70
N ALA A 56 7.38 24.67 16.21
CA ALA A 56 7.28 25.11 14.82
C ALA A 56 8.44 26.04 14.40
N VAL A 57 8.87 26.96 15.26
CA VAL A 57 9.97 27.89 14.96
C VAL A 57 11.28 27.13 14.74
N GLY A 58 11.56 26.13 15.57
CA GLY A 58 12.73 25.26 15.40
C GLY A 58 12.69 24.48 14.10
N VAL A 59 11.51 23.97 13.70
CA VAL A 59 11.31 23.27 12.42
C VAL A 59 11.57 24.22 11.24
N TYR A 60 11.00 25.45 11.25
CA TYR A 60 11.24 26.43 10.18
C TYR A 60 12.73 26.81 10.05
N GLY A 61 13.42 27.04 11.17
CA GLY A 61 14.86 27.31 11.18
C GLY A 61 15.67 26.14 10.61
N HIS A 62 15.27 24.90 10.90
CA HIS A 62 15.90 23.70 10.34
C HIS A 62 15.64 23.56 8.83
N VAL A 63 14.40 23.82 8.37
CA VAL A 63 14.05 23.84 6.93
C VAL A 63 14.92 24.87 6.20
N LEU A 64 15.03 26.10 6.72
CA LEU A 64 15.85 27.13 6.10
C LEU A 64 17.33 26.68 5.98
N ARG A 65 17.87 26.09 7.04
CA ARG A 65 19.23 25.54 7.05
C ARG A 65 19.39 24.40 6.01
N ALA A 66 18.43 23.49 5.95
CA ALA A 66 18.44 22.42 4.96
C ALA A 66 18.39 22.95 3.53
N ARG A 67 17.54 23.95 3.26
CA ARG A 67 17.41 24.59 1.95
C ARG A 67 18.68 25.31 1.51
N LEU A 68 19.28 26.10 2.39
CA LEU A 68 20.44 26.94 2.03
C LEU A 68 21.76 26.16 2.04
N LEU A 69 21.93 25.18 2.97
CA LEU A 69 23.22 24.53 3.24
C LEU A 69 23.20 23.01 3.00
N ASP A 70 22.09 22.45 2.57
CA ASP A 70 21.89 20.99 2.47
C ASP A 70 22.18 20.27 3.80
N GLU A 71 21.64 20.80 4.91
CA GLU A 71 21.87 20.29 6.27
C GLU A 71 20.61 19.71 6.90
N ALA A 72 19.82 18.94 6.15
CA ALA A 72 18.74 18.13 6.69
C ALA A 72 19.31 17.14 7.74
N GLY A 73 18.71 17.14 8.96
CA GLY A 73 19.19 16.34 10.10
C GLY A 73 20.29 17.01 10.95
N PHE A 74 20.74 18.22 10.60
CA PHE A 74 21.79 18.94 11.33
C PHE A 74 21.34 20.31 11.89
N GLY A 75 20.02 20.58 11.87
CA GLY A 75 19.36 21.67 12.61
C GLY A 75 18.79 21.19 13.95
N SER A 76 17.98 22.04 14.63
CA SER A 76 17.25 21.70 15.87
C SER A 76 18.12 21.22 17.04
N ARG A 77 19.35 21.75 17.17
CA ARG A 77 20.33 21.27 18.17
C ARG A 77 19.84 21.43 19.62
N LEU A 78 19.36 22.61 19.97
CA LEU A 78 18.90 22.92 21.36
C LEU A 78 17.66 22.08 21.72
N GLN A 79 16.73 21.93 20.77
CA GLN A 79 15.52 21.11 20.93
C GLN A 79 15.88 19.65 21.16
N THR A 80 16.85 19.13 20.41
CA THR A 80 17.32 17.74 20.58
C THR A 80 18.06 17.57 21.92
N GLN A 81 18.83 18.56 22.38
CA GLN A 81 19.46 18.49 23.70
C GLN A 81 18.42 18.47 24.85
N ALA A 82 17.35 19.29 24.73
CA ALA A 82 16.25 19.22 25.68
C ALA A 82 15.52 17.86 25.63
N PHE A 83 15.32 17.33 24.44
CA PHE A 83 14.74 16.01 24.24
C PHE A 83 15.60 14.91 24.88
N ILE A 84 16.93 14.92 24.72
CA ILE A 84 17.80 13.90 25.33
C ILE A 84 17.69 13.92 26.86
N ARG A 85 17.65 15.10 27.50
CA ARG A 85 17.41 15.20 28.97
C ARG A 85 16.10 14.50 29.38
N TRP A 86 15.04 14.71 28.59
CA TRP A 86 13.78 14.05 28.85
C TRP A 86 13.88 12.51 28.61
N VAL A 87 14.65 12.05 27.60
CA VAL A 87 14.89 10.61 27.38
C VAL A 87 15.62 9.98 28.57
N GLU A 88 16.61 10.68 29.14
CA GLU A 88 17.34 10.25 30.34
C GLU A 88 16.40 10.13 31.56
N GLU A 89 15.45 11.07 31.72
CA GLU A 89 14.43 11.03 32.80
C GLU A 89 13.39 9.92 32.55
N PHE A 90 12.97 9.72 31.29
CA PHE A 90 12.04 8.66 30.92
C PHE A 90 12.67 7.28 31.09
N ASP A 91 13.97 7.18 30.88
CA ASP A 91 14.79 5.96 30.99
C ASP A 91 14.16 4.76 30.23
N PRO A 92 14.13 4.78 28.90
CA PRO A 92 13.56 3.69 28.12
C PRO A 92 14.40 2.42 28.21
N ASP A 93 13.74 1.26 28.22
CA ASP A 93 14.41 -0.05 28.11
C ASP A 93 14.81 -0.32 26.65
N ILE A 94 14.03 0.18 25.67
CA ILE A 94 14.23 0.01 24.23
C ILE A 94 14.06 1.35 23.54
N ILE A 95 14.93 1.63 22.56
CA ILE A 95 14.81 2.79 21.66
C ILE A 95 14.59 2.30 20.24
N HIS A 96 13.47 2.69 19.63
CA HIS A 96 13.13 2.33 18.26
C HIS A 96 13.08 3.57 17.36
N LEU A 97 14.05 3.70 16.47
CA LEU A 97 14.13 4.77 15.49
C LEU A 97 13.30 4.41 14.25
N HIS A 98 12.56 5.38 13.74
CA HIS A 98 11.87 5.29 12.46
C HIS A 98 12.40 6.38 11.52
N ASN A 99 11.54 7.27 11.00
CA ASN A 99 11.96 8.31 10.07
C ASN A 99 12.59 9.49 10.80
N LEU A 100 13.90 9.66 10.65
CA LEU A 100 14.66 10.77 11.19
C LEU A 100 14.78 11.98 10.23
N CYS A 101 14.37 11.80 8.96
CA CYS A 101 14.29 12.88 7.98
C CYS A 101 12.99 13.67 8.16
N GLY A 102 13.07 14.94 8.55
CA GLY A 102 11.84 15.73 8.78
C GLY A 102 12.06 17.07 9.48
N TYR A 103 13.30 17.54 9.57
CA TYR A 103 13.67 18.86 10.09
C TYR A 103 13.36 19.09 11.58
N TYR A 104 13.38 18.08 12.41
CA TYR A 104 12.97 18.15 13.81
C TYR A 104 14.04 17.71 14.81
N ILE A 105 15.04 16.96 14.38
CA ILE A 105 16.05 16.34 15.24
C ILE A 105 17.46 16.61 14.72
N HIS A 106 18.43 16.74 15.64
CA HIS A 106 19.85 16.93 15.34
C HIS A 106 20.60 15.60 15.49
N LEU A 107 21.04 15.03 14.38
CA LEU A 107 21.65 13.69 14.33
C LEU A 107 22.89 13.55 15.25
N GLU A 108 23.81 14.54 15.27
CA GLU A 108 25.01 14.44 16.11
C GLU A 108 24.68 14.37 17.61
N VAL A 109 23.65 15.10 18.04
CA VAL A 109 23.22 15.08 19.46
C VAL A 109 22.57 13.75 19.77
N LEU A 110 21.63 13.29 18.93
CA LEU A 110 20.95 12.01 19.11
C LEU A 110 21.94 10.83 19.12
N PHE A 111 22.77 10.71 18.09
CA PHE A 111 23.66 9.55 17.95
C PHE A 111 24.83 9.54 18.93
N ARG A 112 25.22 10.69 19.48
CA ARG A 112 26.13 10.74 20.61
C ARG A 112 25.51 10.07 21.84
N TYR A 113 24.26 10.36 22.16
CA TYR A 113 23.52 9.69 23.24
C TYR A 113 23.36 8.20 22.96
N LEU A 114 22.87 7.81 21.77
CA LEU A 114 22.67 6.40 21.41
C LEU A 114 23.95 5.55 21.51
N ARG A 115 25.11 6.15 21.25
CA ARG A 115 26.41 5.47 21.37
C ARG A 115 26.78 5.12 22.81
N SER A 116 26.29 5.84 23.78
CA SER A 116 26.67 5.72 25.21
C SER A 116 25.53 5.26 26.11
N CYS A 117 24.30 5.19 25.64
CA CYS A 117 23.14 4.90 26.49
C CYS A 117 23.05 3.43 26.96
N GLY A 118 23.75 2.50 26.31
CA GLY A 118 23.75 1.08 26.67
C GLY A 118 22.41 0.35 26.45
N LYS A 119 21.47 0.98 25.76
CA LYS A 119 20.14 0.41 25.50
C LYS A 119 20.10 -0.30 24.14
N PRO A 120 19.26 -1.33 23.96
CA PRO A 120 18.94 -1.90 22.66
C PRO A 120 18.36 -0.84 21.73
N ILE A 121 18.87 -0.80 20.51
CA ILE A 121 18.45 0.18 19.49
C ILE A 121 17.96 -0.57 18.26
N TYR A 122 16.72 -0.34 17.89
CA TYR A 122 16.15 -0.80 16.62
C TYR A 122 15.97 0.40 15.70
N TRP A 123 16.20 0.22 14.40
CA TRP A 123 15.97 1.27 13.43
C TRP A 123 15.22 0.72 12.21
N THR A 124 13.92 1.02 12.14
CA THR A 124 13.11 0.73 10.96
C THR A 124 13.33 1.80 9.89
N HIS A 125 13.85 1.40 8.76
CA HIS A 125 14.06 2.26 7.60
C HIS A 125 12.80 2.26 6.72
N HIS A 126 12.31 3.45 6.42
CA HIS A 126 11.15 3.66 5.53
C HIS A 126 11.56 4.28 4.19
N ASP A 127 12.81 4.70 4.07
CA ASP A 127 13.42 5.30 2.88
C ASP A 127 14.94 5.09 2.88
N CYS A 128 15.62 5.63 1.85
CA CYS A 128 17.07 5.50 1.70
C CYS A 128 17.88 6.64 2.35
N TRP A 129 17.23 7.62 2.99
CA TRP A 129 17.92 8.83 3.46
C TRP A 129 19.05 8.54 4.46
N ALA A 130 18.91 7.53 5.28
CA ALA A 130 19.89 7.21 6.32
C ALA A 130 21.28 6.93 5.75
N PHE A 131 21.38 6.25 4.62
CA PHE A 131 22.66 5.86 4.02
C PHE A 131 23.07 6.69 2.80
N THR A 132 22.23 7.65 2.39
CA THR A 132 22.55 8.60 1.31
C THR A 132 23.06 9.92 1.87
N GLY A 133 23.70 10.74 1.04
CA GLY A 133 24.14 12.09 1.43
C GLY A 133 23.03 13.14 1.40
N HIS A 134 21.94 12.88 0.66
CA HIS A 134 20.87 13.85 0.46
C HIS A 134 19.50 13.20 0.31
N SER A 135 19.28 12.45 -0.75
CA SER A 135 17.98 11.98 -1.21
C SER A 135 17.36 10.90 -0.33
N VAL A 136 16.03 10.88 -0.24
CA VAL A 136 15.25 9.79 0.35
C VAL A 136 15.11 8.59 -0.60
N TYR A 137 15.25 8.79 -1.91
CA TYR A 137 15.25 7.74 -2.93
C TYR A 137 16.27 8.05 -4.02
N CYS A 138 17.19 7.13 -4.28
CA CYS A 138 18.22 7.28 -5.33
C CYS A 138 17.94 6.39 -6.54
N ASP A 139 17.08 5.40 -6.40
CA ASP A 139 16.78 4.39 -7.40
C ASP A 139 16.19 5.00 -8.68
N SER A 140 15.26 5.95 -8.55
CA SER A 140 14.65 6.62 -9.70
C SER A 140 15.63 7.35 -10.61
N ALA A 141 16.78 7.77 -10.06
CA ALA A 141 17.89 8.37 -10.82
C ALA A 141 18.99 7.37 -11.21
N GLY A 142 18.82 6.08 -10.92
CA GLY A 142 19.85 5.05 -11.12
C GLY A 142 21.17 5.32 -10.38
N CYS A 143 21.13 6.09 -9.28
CA CYS A 143 22.32 6.54 -8.58
C CYS A 143 22.79 5.52 -7.54
N THR A 144 23.98 4.99 -7.70
CA THR A 144 24.63 4.04 -6.76
C THR A 144 25.77 4.65 -5.95
N ARG A 145 26.02 5.96 -6.05
CA ARG A 145 27.15 6.63 -5.39
C ARG A 145 27.13 6.51 -3.87
N TRP A 146 25.96 6.33 -3.27
CA TRP A 146 25.79 6.14 -1.83
C TRP A 146 26.56 4.92 -1.27
N GLN A 147 26.89 3.95 -2.10
CA GLN A 147 27.65 2.76 -1.69
C GLN A 147 29.10 3.12 -1.31
N GLN A 148 29.73 4.06 -2.02
CA GLN A 148 31.16 4.39 -1.85
C GLN A 148 31.40 5.85 -1.40
N GLY A 149 30.43 6.73 -1.57
CA GLY A 149 30.51 8.15 -1.21
C GLY A 149 29.68 9.03 -2.13
N CYS A 150 28.67 9.71 -1.59
CA CYS A 150 27.83 10.64 -2.34
C CYS A 150 28.62 11.86 -2.81
N ARG A 151 28.24 12.37 -3.97
CA ARG A 151 28.73 13.64 -4.57
C ARG A 151 27.91 13.95 -5.82
N HIS A 152 27.74 15.23 -6.17
CA HIS A 152 26.98 15.65 -7.35
C HIS A 152 25.61 14.96 -7.41
N CYS A 153 24.77 15.26 -6.38
CA CYS A 153 23.50 14.57 -6.19
C CYS A 153 22.53 14.92 -7.33
N PRO A 154 22.08 13.94 -8.15
CA PRO A 154 21.12 14.20 -9.21
C PRO A 154 19.73 14.57 -8.68
N MET A 155 19.47 14.31 -7.38
CA MET A 155 18.19 14.54 -6.70
C MET A 155 18.23 15.78 -5.80
N GLN A 156 19.20 16.70 -5.95
CA GLN A 156 19.41 17.85 -5.08
C GLN A 156 18.17 18.73 -4.92
N HIS A 157 17.34 18.83 -5.95
CA HIS A 157 16.14 19.67 -5.96
C HIS A 157 14.87 18.91 -5.52
N GLN A 158 14.97 17.62 -5.23
CA GLN A 158 13.90 16.83 -4.65
C GLN A 158 14.02 16.79 -3.12
N PHE A 159 12.97 16.31 -2.44
CA PHE A 159 12.97 16.25 -0.98
C PHE A 159 14.16 15.44 -0.43
N PRO A 160 14.88 16.02 0.54
CA PRO A 160 14.80 17.31 1.24
C PRO A 160 15.51 18.46 0.49
N ALA A 161 14.97 18.93 -0.61
CA ALA A 161 15.55 19.83 -1.60
C ALA A 161 16.47 20.94 -1.02
N ALA A 162 17.61 21.19 -1.70
CA ALA A 162 18.59 22.18 -1.28
C ALA A 162 19.09 23.06 -2.44
N CYS A 163 19.53 24.28 -2.12
CA CYS A 163 20.14 25.22 -3.08
C CYS A 163 21.58 24.83 -3.44
N VAL A 164 22.28 24.15 -2.53
CA VAL A 164 23.66 23.68 -2.71
C VAL A 164 23.75 22.18 -2.53
N ASP A 165 24.72 21.54 -3.18
CA ASP A 165 24.99 20.11 -3.03
C ASP A 165 25.95 19.87 -1.85
N GLY A 166 25.41 19.51 -0.71
CA GLY A 166 26.16 19.07 0.47
C GLY A 166 26.31 17.55 0.58
N SER A 167 25.89 16.81 -0.44
CA SER A 167 25.75 15.34 -0.36
C SER A 167 27.03 14.60 0.03
N ALA A 168 28.21 15.04 -0.44
CA ALA A 168 29.48 14.45 -0.05
C ALA A 168 29.77 14.60 1.44
N ARG A 169 29.62 15.83 1.96
CA ARG A 169 29.80 16.14 3.38
C ARG A 169 28.80 15.38 4.25
N ASN A 170 27.54 15.38 3.88
CA ASN A 170 26.48 14.75 4.66
C ASN A 170 26.63 13.22 4.69
N TRP A 171 27.07 12.61 3.60
CA TRP A 171 27.34 11.17 3.56
C TRP A 171 28.46 10.80 4.55
N GLN A 172 29.56 11.55 4.55
CA GLN A 172 30.67 11.32 5.49
C GLN A 172 30.24 11.53 6.95
N ARG A 173 29.47 12.59 7.24
CA ARG A 173 28.94 12.88 8.58
C ARG A 173 28.02 11.75 9.04
N LYS A 174 27.06 11.30 8.20
CA LYS A 174 26.16 10.21 8.52
C LYS A 174 26.91 8.91 8.75
N LYS A 175 27.86 8.56 7.88
CA LYS A 175 28.72 7.39 8.06
C LYS A 175 29.42 7.42 9.41
N ALA A 176 30.06 8.51 9.78
CA ALA A 176 30.75 8.64 11.07
C ALA A 176 29.82 8.56 12.28
N LEU A 177 28.59 9.09 12.16
CA LEU A 177 27.61 9.10 13.23
C LEU A 177 26.91 7.75 13.41
N PHE A 178 26.53 7.10 12.32
CA PHE A 178 25.65 5.94 12.33
C PHE A 178 26.40 4.62 12.43
N THR A 179 27.72 4.60 12.22
CA THR A 179 28.52 3.38 12.36
C THR A 179 29.05 3.19 13.79
N GLY A 180 29.27 1.94 14.20
CA GLY A 180 29.82 1.59 15.52
C GLY A 180 28.89 1.91 16.71
N ILE A 181 27.58 1.86 16.52
CA ILE A 181 26.60 1.96 17.64
C ILE A 181 26.39 0.55 18.21
N PRO A 182 26.66 0.33 19.51
CA PRO A 182 26.49 -0.97 20.13
C PRO A 182 25.01 -1.41 20.14
N GLY A 183 24.74 -2.67 19.90
CA GLY A 183 23.40 -3.26 20.02
C GLY A 183 22.37 -2.78 19.00
N MET A 184 22.78 -2.06 17.94
CA MET A 184 21.88 -1.58 16.91
C MET A 184 21.49 -2.71 15.95
N GLN A 185 20.20 -2.82 15.67
CA GLN A 185 19.60 -3.70 14.67
C GLN A 185 18.76 -2.90 13.68
N LEU A 186 18.84 -3.25 12.41
CA LEU A 186 18.08 -2.57 11.34
C LEU A 186 16.89 -3.41 10.91
N ILE A 187 15.80 -2.74 10.61
CA ILE A 187 14.57 -3.34 10.10
C ILE A 187 14.24 -2.67 8.75
N ALA A 188 13.90 -3.48 7.77
CA ALA A 188 13.47 -3.02 6.44
C ALA A 188 12.10 -3.57 6.09
N PRO A 189 11.19 -2.79 5.45
CA PRO A 189 9.87 -3.26 5.06
C PRO A 189 9.88 -4.14 3.80
N SER A 190 11.01 -4.30 3.12
CA SER A 190 11.17 -5.11 1.92
C SER A 190 12.58 -5.70 1.82
N GLN A 191 12.68 -6.80 1.09
CA GLN A 191 13.99 -7.38 0.75
C GLN A 191 14.82 -6.40 -0.07
N TRP A 192 14.18 -5.67 -1.00
CA TRP A 192 14.84 -4.62 -1.77
C TRP A 192 15.57 -3.59 -0.88
N LEU A 193 14.89 -3.02 0.12
CA LEU A 193 15.52 -2.04 1.01
C LEU A 193 16.57 -2.68 1.93
N ALA A 194 16.35 -3.92 2.38
CA ALA A 194 17.32 -4.67 3.16
C ALA A 194 18.63 -4.86 2.38
N ASP A 195 18.55 -5.15 1.09
CA ASP A 195 19.73 -5.31 0.24
C ASP A 195 20.47 -3.98 0.00
N GLN A 196 19.73 -2.87 -0.11
CA GLN A 196 20.34 -1.53 -0.14
C GLN A 196 21.08 -1.23 1.19
N LEU A 197 20.48 -1.51 2.33
CA LEU A 197 21.11 -1.34 3.64
C LEU A 197 22.39 -2.16 3.77
N ARG A 198 22.35 -3.43 3.38
CA ARG A 198 23.53 -4.34 3.42
C ARG A 198 24.68 -3.85 2.53
N GLN A 199 24.37 -3.23 1.39
CA GLN A 199 25.37 -2.66 0.46
C GLN A 199 25.89 -1.30 0.90
N SER A 200 25.26 -0.65 1.88
CA SER A 200 25.65 0.66 2.38
C SER A 200 26.66 0.55 3.54
N PHE A 201 27.13 1.70 4.05
CA PHE A 201 27.93 1.74 5.27
C PHE A 201 27.20 1.24 6.52
N LEU A 202 25.87 1.05 6.45
CA LEU A 202 25.06 0.44 7.51
C LEU A 202 25.08 -1.09 7.48
N GLY A 203 25.62 -1.71 6.46
CA GLY A 203 25.69 -3.18 6.31
C GLY A 203 26.52 -3.91 7.37
N GLN A 204 27.16 -3.20 8.28
CA GLN A 204 27.80 -3.78 9.48
C GLN A 204 26.78 -4.27 10.52
N TYR A 205 25.52 -3.83 10.45
CA TYR A 205 24.47 -4.21 11.40
C TYR A 205 23.60 -5.34 10.86
N PRO A 206 23.05 -6.20 11.74
CA PRO A 206 22.02 -7.15 11.35
C PRO A 206 20.83 -6.42 10.71
N VAL A 207 20.35 -6.93 9.59
CA VAL A 207 19.18 -6.41 8.89
C VAL A 207 18.10 -7.49 8.83
N THR A 208 16.96 -7.21 9.45
CA THR A 208 15.77 -8.07 9.43
C THR A 208 14.71 -7.48 8.51
N VAL A 209 14.09 -8.32 7.68
CA VAL A 209 12.95 -7.89 6.85
C VAL A 209 11.66 -8.15 7.62
N ILE A 210 10.87 -7.08 7.82
CA ILE A 210 9.53 -7.15 8.38
C ILE A 210 8.62 -6.31 7.49
N HIS A 211 7.83 -6.97 6.65
CA HIS A 211 6.89 -6.32 5.76
C HIS A 211 5.88 -5.48 6.56
N ASN A 212 5.51 -4.30 6.05
CA ASN A 212 4.43 -3.52 6.63
C ASN A 212 3.13 -4.30 6.58
N GLY A 213 2.28 -4.14 7.60
CA GLY A 213 0.93 -4.67 7.63
C GLY A 213 -0.11 -3.58 7.42
N ILE A 214 -1.34 -4.00 7.18
CA ILE A 214 -2.53 -3.15 7.11
C ILE A 214 -3.66 -3.73 7.96
N ASN A 215 -4.68 -2.92 8.23
CA ASN A 215 -5.88 -3.40 8.92
C ASN A 215 -6.83 -4.12 7.94
N THR A 216 -6.73 -5.45 7.86
CA THR A 216 -7.54 -6.27 6.96
C THR A 216 -9.02 -6.33 7.34
N ALA A 217 -9.39 -5.96 8.58
CA ALA A 217 -10.79 -5.80 8.96
C ALA A 217 -11.44 -4.56 8.32
N GLN A 218 -10.64 -3.53 8.02
CA GLN A 218 -11.08 -2.34 7.28
C GLN A 218 -10.97 -2.52 5.76
N PHE A 219 -9.87 -3.09 5.30
CA PHE A 219 -9.62 -3.37 3.89
C PHE A 219 -9.96 -4.83 3.61
N ARG A 220 -11.16 -5.08 3.14
CA ARG A 220 -11.67 -6.42 2.83
C ARG A 220 -12.54 -6.40 1.57
N PRO A 221 -12.70 -7.53 0.88
CA PRO A 221 -13.56 -7.61 -0.29
C PRO A 221 -14.98 -7.15 0.02
N GLN A 222 -15.62 -6.53 -0.95
CA GLN A 222 -17.04 -6.23 -0.88
C GLN A 222 -17.83 -7.55 -0.87
N GLY A 223 -18.94 -7.57 -0.15
CA GLY A 223 -19.84 -8.72 -0.14
C GLY A 223 -20.44 -9.00 -1.51
N ASP A 224 -20.90 -10.22 -1.72
CA ASP A 224 -21.58 -10.60 -2.94
C ASP A 224 -23.09 -10.31 -2.80
N ASP A 225 -23.57 -9.34 -3.53
CA ASP A 225 -24.99 -8.96 -3.63
C ASP A 225 -25.56 -9.18 -5.04
N THR A 226 -24.90 -10.03 -5.84
CA THR A 226 -25.25 -10.28 -7.24
C THR A 226 -26.72 -10.66 -7.40
N ARG A 227 -27.22 -11.62 -6.64
CA ARG A 227 -28.60 -12.09 -6.75
C ARG A 227 -29.63 -11.02 -6.40
N HIS A 228 -29.37 -10.29 -5.32
CA HIS A 228 -30.24 -9.20 -4.91
C HIS A 228 -30.25 -8.06 -5.92
N PHE A 229 -29.08 -7.66 -6.40
CA PHE A 229 -28.93 -6.58 -7.38
C PHE A 229 -29.64 -6.90 -8.71
N LEU A 230 -29.54 -8.15 -9.16
CA LEU A 230 -30.17 -8.61 -10.41
C LEU A 230 -31.66 -9.02 -10.23
N GLY A 231 -32.19 -9.03 -8.99
CA GLY A 231 -33.56 -9.53 -8.72
C GLY A 231 -33.68 -11.05 -8.91
N ALA A 232 -32.59 -11.77 -8.69
CA ALA A 232 -32.49 -13.22 -8.83
C ALA A 232 -32.71 -13.97 -7.50
N GLU A 233 -33.19 -13.28 -6.45
CA GLU A 233 -33.49 -13.90 -5.16
C GLU A 233 -34.56 -15.01 -5.34
N GLY A 234 -34.21 -16.18 -4.82
CA GLY A 234 -35.08 -17.37 -4.96
C GLY A 234 -35.24 -17.90 -6.39
N LYS A 235 -34.45 -17.39 -7.34
CA LYS A 235 -34.43 -17.83 -8.74
C LYS A 235 -33.08 -18.43 -9.11
N ARG A 236 -33.06 -19.27 -10.13
CA ARG A 236 -31.80 -19.70 -10.74
C ARG A 236 -31.21 -18.56 -11.57
N LEU A 237 -29.93 -18.33 -11.40
CA LEU A 237 -29.16 -17.40 -12.21
C LEU A 237 -28.47 -18.17 -13.34
N VAL A 238 -28.89 -17.92 -14.57
CA VAL A 238 -28.37 -18.61 -15.77
C VAL A 238 -27.56 -17.62 -16.58
N LEU A 239 -26.25 -17.87 -16.71
CA LEU A 239 -25.36 -17.07 -17.55
C LEU A 239 -25.36 -17.61 -18.97
N CYS A 240 -25.74 -16.75 -19.93
CA CYS A 240 -25.89 -17.12 -21.34
C CYS A 240 -24.83 -16.45 -22.20
N PHE A 241 -24.00 -17.23 -22.87
CA PHE A 241 -23.06 -16.70 -23.87
C PHE A 241 -23.75 -16.55 -25.22
N GLY A 242 -24.08 -15.30 -25.58
CA GLY A 242 -24.81 -14.91 -26.77
C GLY A 242 -26.34 -14.82 -26.58
N LYS A 243 -26.97 -13.91 -27.32
CA LYS A 243 -28.42 -13.65 -27.25
C LYS A 243 -29.26 -14.91 -27.65
N GLU A 244 -28.78 -15.73 -28.54
CA GLU A 244 -29.46 -16.94 -28.92
C GLU A 244 -29.43 -18.02 -27.81
N ALA A 245 -28.38 -18.01 -26.94
CA ALA A 245 -28.31 -18.90 -25.80
C ALA A 245 -29.41 -18.59 -24.77
N ALA A 246 -29.73 -17.28 -24.54
CA ALA A 246 -30.82 -16.91 -23.69
C ALA A 246 -32.21 -17.28 -24.22
N LYS A 247 -32.42 -17.17 -25.54
CA LYS A 247 -33.68 -17.51 -26.19
C LYS A 247 -33.97 -19.03 -26.27
N ASN A 248 -32.88 -19.80 -26.46
CA ASN A 248 -32.97 -21.24 -26.61
C ASN A 248 -32.57 -22.02 -25.37
N SER A 249 -32.44 -21.35 -24.22
CA SER A 249 -32.12 -21.96 -22.95
C SER A 249 -33.19 -23.03 -22.60
N PRO A 250 -32.79 -24.24 -22.23
CA PRO A 250 -33.73 -25.25 -21.78
C PRO A 250 -34.37 -24.94 -20.44
N LEU A 251 -33.90 -23.87 -19.77
CA LEU A 251 -34.34 -23.42 -18.46
C LEU A 251 -35.43 -22.35 -18.53
N THR A 252 -35.95 -22.02 -19.70
CA THR A 252 -37.09 -21.10 -19.86
C THR A 252 -38.38 -21.75 -19.32
N GLY A 253 -39.02 -21.04 -18.35
CA GLY A 253 -40.30 -21.47 -17.81
C GLY A 253 -40.31 -21.92 -16.33
N ASP A 254 -39.16 -22.07 -15.70
CA ASP A 254 -39.03 -22.50 -14.29
C ASP A 254 -38.78 -21.36 -13.30
N GLY A 255 -38.96 -20.10 -13.74
CA GLY A 255 -38.64 -18.91 -12.92
C GLY A 255 -37.17 -18.50 -12.89
N SER A 256 -36.34 -19.06 -13.76
CA SER A 256 -34.94 -18.70 -13.87
C SER A 256 -34.72 -17.29 -14.42
N LEU A 257 -33.66 -16.61 -13.96
CA LEU A 257 -33.19 -15.35 -14.50
C LEU A 257 -32.03 -15.63 -15.48
N HIS A 258 -32.19 -15.21 -16.74
CA HIS A 258 -31.16 -15.33 -17.75
C HIS A 258 -30.40 -14.03 -17.91
N VAL A 259 -29.07 -14.07 -17.72
CA VAL A 259 -28.16 -12.95 -17.94
C VAL A 259 -27.33 -13.22 -19.17
N VAL A 260 -27.35 -12.29 -20.14
CA VAL A 260 -26.64 -12.45 -21.42
C VAL A 260 -25.26 -11.81 -21.32
N TYR A 261 -24.23 -12.63 -21.57
CA TYR A 261 -22.86 -12.16 -21.69
C TYR A 261 -22.65 -11.31 -22.94
N GLY A 262 -21.86 -10.26 -22.81
CA GLY A 262 -21.18 -9.61 -23.93
C GLY A 262 -21.37 -8.11 -24.04
N GLU A 263 -22.46 -7.49 -23.51
CA GLU A 263 -22.70 -6.06 -23.69
C GLU A 263 -22.76 -5.28 -22.38
N ASP A 264 -23.30 -5.86 -21.30
CA ASP A 264 -23.68 -5.13 -20.08
C ASP A 264 -22.74 -5.35 -18.88
N PHE A 265 -21.94 -6.42 -18.85
CA PHE A 265 -21.10 -6.82 -17.71
C PHE A 265 -19.67 -7.12 -18.15
N ARG A 266 -18.67 -6.69 -17.34
CA ARG A 266 -17.25 -6.77 -17.69
C ARG A 266 -16.37 -6.97 -16.48
N GLY A 267 -15.12 -7.39 -16.71
CA GLY A 267 -14.12 -7.53 -15.68
C GLY A 267 -14.63 -8.32 -14.48
N ARG A 268 -14.52 -7.78 -13.29
CA ARG A 268 -14.99 -8.43 -12.05
C ARG A 268 -16.51 -8.64 -11.98
N GLU A 269 -17.30 -7.86 -12.68
CA GLU A 269 -18.74 -8.09 -12.76
C GLU A 269 -19.02 -9.45 -13.44
N LEU A 270 -18.33 -9.70 -14.53
CA LEU A 270 -18.45 -10.97 -15.23
C LEU A 270 -17.91 -12.13 -14.40
N GLU A 271 -16.75 -11.96 -13.76
CA GLU A 271 -16.20 -12.98 -12.84
C GLU A 271 -17.18 -13.31 -11.72
N THR A 272 -17.81 -12.29 -11.12
CA THR A 272 -18.79 -12.47 -10.06
C THR A 272 -20.01 -13.22 -10.57
N LEU A 273 -20.51 -12.88 -11.76
CA LEU A 273 -21.59 -13.60 -12.42
C LEU A 273 -21.21 -15.06 -12.70
N CYS A 274 -20.02 -15.32 -13.21
CA CYS A 274 -19.54 -16.67 -13.46
C CYS A 274 -19.52 -17.54 -12.21
N ARG A 275 -19.05 -16.97 -11.09
CA ARG A 275 -18.99 -17.67 -9.79
C ARG A 275 -20.36 -17.91 -9.16
N GLN A 276 -21.33 -17.04 -9.43
CA GLN A 276 -22.69 -17.08 -8.87
C GLN A 276 -23.71 -17.78 -9.76
N ALA A 277 -23.34 -18.09 -11.02
CA ALA A 277 -24.22 -18.76 -11.94
C ALA A 277 -24.56 -20.18 -11.47
N ASP A 278 -25.84 -20.49 -11.40
CA ASP A 278 -26.33 -21.84 -11.11
C ASP A 278 -26.24 -22.75 -12.34
N ALA A 279 -26.21 -22.14 -13.54
CA ALA A 279 -26.02 -22.84 -14.81
C ALA A 279 -25.43 -21.88 -15.87
N VAL A 280 -24.74 -22.44 -16.84
CA VAL A 280 -24.20 -21.72 -17.99
C VAL A 280 -24.75 -22.33 -19.28
N VAL A 281 -25.19 -21.48 -20.22
CA VAL A 281 -25.57 -21.86 -21.56
C VAL A 281 -24.62 -21.20 -22.57
N ASP A 282 -23.77 -22.00 -23.21
CA ASP A 282 -22.76 -21.50 -24.14
C ASP A 282 -22.96 -22.06 -25.54
N LEU A 283 -23.58 -21.28 -26.43
CA LEU A 283 -23.76 -21.66 -27.85
C LEU A 283 -22.66 -21.09 -28.74
N THR A 284 -21.77 -20.28 -28.23
CA THR A 284 -20.71 -19.61 -28.99
C THR A 284 -19.34 -20.26 -28.82
N GLY A 285 -19.14 -20.99 -27.72
CA GLY A 285 -17.85 -21.50 -27.29
C GLY A 285 -16.97 -20.48 -26.54
N GLU A 286 -17.48 -19.25 -26.32
CA GLU A 286 -16.75 -18.21 -25.58
C GLU A 286 -16.67 -18.53 -24.09
N GLY A 287 -17.65 -19.27 -23.53
CA GLY A 287 -17.68 -19.69 -22.15
C GLY A 287 -16.48 -20.55 -21.71
N LYS A 288 -15.82 -21.23 -22.68
CA LYS A 288 -14.60 -22.00 -22.38
C LYS A 288 -13.47 -21.17 -21.80
N SER A 289 -13.38 -19.90 -22.19
CA SER A 289 -12.37 -18.97 -21.67
C SER A 289 -12.60 -18.63 -20.19
N PHE A 290 -13.80 -18.82 -19.68
CA PHE A 290 -14.23 -18.50 -18.31
C PHE A 290 -14.48 -19.74 -17.45
N GLN A 291 -14.20 -20.95 -17.96
CA GLN A 291 -14.52 -22.21 -17.29
C GLN A 291 -13.88 -22.33 -15.90
N SER A 292 -12.70 -21.75 -15.70
CA SER A 292 -12.01 -21.72 -14.40
C SER A 292 -12.70 -20.83 -13.35
N LEU A 293 -13.63 -19.98 -13.78
CA LEU A 293 -14.37 -19.06 -12.91
C LEU A 293 -15.73 -19.63 -12.49
N PHE A 294 -16.21 -20.67 -13.14
CA PHE A 294 -17.47 -21.32 -12.76
C PHE A 294 -17.30 -22.11 -11.47
N GLY A 295 -18.37 -22.22 -10.68
CA GLY A 295 -18.38 -23.10 -9.52
C GLY A 295 -18.08 -24.55 -9.94
N ALA A 296 -17.46 -25.32 -9.06
CA ALA A 296 -17.03 -26.70 -9.37
C ALA A 296 -18.19 -27.60 -9.88
N ASP A 297 -19.41 -27.32 -9.41
CA ASP A 297 -20.63 -28.06 -9.72
C ASP A 297 -21.55 -27.31 -10.71
N THR A 298 -21.09 -26.17 -11.29
CA THR A 298 -21.92 -25.38 -12.21
C THR A 298 -22.03 -26.08 -13.56
N PRO A 299 -23.22 -26.55 -13.99
CA PRO A 299 -23.38 -27.21 -15.27
C PRO A 299 -23.25 -26.23 -16.43
N VAL A 300 -22.50 -26.62 -17.46
CA VAL A 300 -22.32 -25.87 -18.70
C VAL A 300 -23.01 -26.62 -19.82
N TYR A 301 -23.96 -25.98 -20.47
CA TYR A 301 -24.73 -26.56 -21.57
C TYR A 301 -24.29 -25.99 -22.91
N ASP A 302 -23.81 -26.82 -23.80
CA ASP A 302 -23.51 -26.47 -25.19
C ASP A 302 -24.62 -26.91 -26.17
N LYS A 303 -24.39 -26.73 -27.47
CA LYS A 303 -25.33 -27.16 -28.52
C LYS A 303 -25.70 -28.64 -28.47
N ALA A 304 -24.80 -29.51 -28.01
CA ALA A 304 -25.05 -30.93 -27.94
C ALA A 304 -25.90 -31.32 -26.73
N ASP A 305 -25.79 -30.52 -25.63
CA ASP A 305 -26.48 -30.80 -24.36
C ASP A 305 -27.94 -30.33 -24.36
N LEU A 306 -28.33 -29.40 -25.23
CA LEU A 306 -29.69 -28.83 -25.28
C LEU A 306 -30.79 -29.89 -25.52
N ALA A 307 -30.44 -31.09 -25.94
CA ALA A 307 -31.39 -32.19 -26.19
C ALA A 307 -31.76 -32.99 -24.92
N SER A 308 -31.07 -32.81 -23.76
CA SER A 308 -31.21 -33.62 -22.55
C SER A 308 -31.66 -32.87 -21.30
N ALA A 309 -32.41 -31.82 -21.44
CA ALA A 309 -32.75 -30.81 -20.38
C ALA A 309 -33.45 -31.30 -19.09
N ALA A 310 -33.69 -32.60 -18.91
CA ALA A 310 -34.50 -33.13 -17.81
C ALA A 310 -33.81 -33.21 -16.44
N GLU A 311 -32.48 -32.98 -16.36
CA GLU A 311 -31.69 -33.11 -15.09
C GLU A 311 -31.55 -31.83 -14.24
N ILE A 312 -31.95 -30.66 -14.76
CA ILE A 312 -31.69 -29.36 -14.18
C ILE A 312 -32.55 -29.02 -12.94
N SER A 313 -33.61 -29.75 -12.70
CA SER A 313 -34.60 -29.47 -11.67
C SER A 313 -34.11 -29.69 -10.22
N ARG A 314 -32.84 -30.11 -9.98
CA ARG A 314 -32.34 -30.55 -8.68
C ARG A 314 -31.32 -29.63 -8.00
N LEU A 315 -30.94 -28.50 -8.61
CA LEU A 315 -29.98 -27.59 -7.98
C LEU A 315 -30.62 -26.82 -6.82
N SER A 316 -30.04 -26.94 -5.64
CA SER A 316 -30.42 -26.13 -4.47
C SER A 316 -29.86 -24.71 -4.63
N LEU A 317 -30.69 -23.71 -4.33
CA LEU A 317 -30.28 -22.31 -4.36
C LEU A 317 -29.36 -21.98 -3.15
N PRO A 318 -28.25 -21.25 -3.33
CA PRO A 318 -27.43 -20.82 -2.22
C PRO A 318 -28.16 -19.84 -1.29
N ALA A 319 -27.80 -19.85 0.01
CA ALA A 319 -28.34 -18.90 0.98
C ALA A 319 -27.82 -17.48 0.71
N GLU A 320 -28.70 -16.49 0.82
CA GLU A 320 -28.39 -15.10 0.53
C GLU A 320 -27.69 -14.40 1.71
N ASN A 321 -26.65 -13.61 1.40
CA ASN A 321 -25.99 -12.69 2.33
C ASN A 321 -26.27 -11.24 1.87
N VAL A 322 -27.27 -10.60 2.50
CA VAL A 322 -27.76 -9.25 2.12
C VAL A 322 -26.96 -8.17 2.88
N GLN A 323 -25.68 -8.03 2.60
CA GLN A 323 -24.89 -6.86 3.02
C GLN A 323 -24.63 -5.94 1.80
N GLU A 324 -24.27 -4.66 2.07
CA GLU A 324 -23.78 -3.80 1.00
C GLU A 324 -22.64 -4.52 0.26
N GLY A 325 -22.86 -4.82 -1.02
CA GLY A 325 -21.97 -5.64 -1.80
C GLY A 325 -21.43 -4.90 -3.03
N TYR A 326 -20.66 -5.63 -3.79
CA TYR A 326 -19.93 -5.15 -4.97
C TYR A 326 -20.81 -4.37 -5.97
N TRP A 327 -21.96 -4.92 -6.35
CA TRP A 327 -22.87 -4.34 -7.35
C TRP A 327 -23.48 -3.02 -6.92
N ARG A 328 -23.96 -2.95 -5.67
CA ARG A 328 -24.53 -1.72 -5.10
C ARG A 328 -23.50 -0.62 -4.99
N CYS A 329 -22.31 -0.96 -4.52
CA CYS A 329 -21.19 -0.03 -4.41
C CYS A 329 -20.78 0.52 -5.77
N LYS A 330 -20.64 -0.35 -6.78
CA LYS A 330 -20.27 0.05 -8.14
C LYS A 330 -21.34 0.93 -8.81
N LYS A 331 -22.62 0.64 -8.59
CA LYS A 331 -23.74 1.46 -9.02
C LYS A 331 -23.75 2.83 -8.34
N ALA A 332 -23.56 2.87 -7.01
CA ALA A 332 -23.52 4.12 -6.25
C ALA A 332 -22.39 5.05 -6.70
N ALA A 333 -21.26 4.48 -7.08
CA ALA A 333 -20.12 5.21 -7.64
C ALA A 333 -20.34 5.65 -9.12
N GLY A 334 -21.43 5.24 -9.78
CA GLY A 334 -21.70 5.54 -11.20
C GLY A 334 -20.79 4.78 -12.17
N LEU A 335 -20.23 3.65 -11.73
CA LEU A 335 -19.20 2.89 -12.45
C LEU A 335 -19.71 1.53 -13.00
N LEU A 336 -21.02 1.30 -12.92
CA LEU A 336 -21.61 0.06 -13.43
C LEU A 336 -21.38 -0.08 -14.95
N GLY A 337 -21.01 -1.27 -15.40
CA GLY A 337 -20.67 -1.53 -16.81
C GLY A 337 -19.29 -0.99 -17.25
N LYS A 338 -18.51 -0.43 -16.33
CA LYS A 338 -17.14 0.02 -16.61
C LYS A 338 -16.13 -0.95 -15.99
N GLU A 339 -15.03 -1.17 -16.69
CA GLU A 339 -13.83 -1.74 -16.09
C GLU A 339 -13.10 -0.62 -15.36
N VAL A 340 -12.94 -0.74 -14.06
CA VAL A 340 -12.45 0.31 -13.16
C VAL A 340 -10.98 0.14 -12.88
N LEU A 341 -10.20 1.15 -13.23
CA LEU A 341 -8.77 1.24 -12.95
C LEU A 341 -8.57 2.28 -11.85
N LEU A 342 -8.00 1.88 -10.71
CA LEU A 342 -7.91 2.74 -9.53
C LEU A 342 -6.48 3.15 -9.23
N GLY A 343 -6.23 4.45 -9.05
CA GLY A 343 -4.99 4.99 -8.48
C GLY A 343 -5.26 5.73 -7.18
N VAL A 344 -4.49 5.46 -6.13
CA VAL A 344 -4.64 6.10 -4.81
C VAL A 344 -3.28 6.54 -4.27
N THR A 345 -3.17 7.80 -3.89
CA THR A 345 -2.03 8.31 -3.13
C THR A 345 -2.43 9.54 -2.31
N SER A 346 -1.73 9.81 -1.22
CA SER A 346 -1.96 11.01 -0.41
C SER A 346 -1.47 12.31 -1.08
N VAL A 347 -0.52 12.21 -2.01
CA VAL A 347 0.06 13.37 -2.74
C VAL A 347 0.42 12.93 -4.15
N TRP A 348 -0.30 13.40 -5.13
CA TRP A 348 0.00 13.19 -6.54
C TRP A 348 1.10 14.14 -7.04
N ASN A 349 2.10 13.57 -7.66
CA ASN A 349 3.18 14.28 -8.37
C ASN A 349 3.81 13.31 -9.39
N ASP A 350 4.82 13.76 -10.16
CA ASP A 350 5.47 12.91 -11.17
C ASP A 350 6.19 11.70 -10.56
N GLN A 351 6.67 11.78 -9.30
CA GLN A 351 7.27 10.64 -8.61
C GLN A 351 6.23 9.56 -8.23
N LYS A 352 4.98 9.95 -8.11
CA LYS A 352 3.82 9.06 -7.90
C LYS A 352 3.07 8.77 -9.21
N GLY A 353 3.68 9.10 -10.36
CA GLY A 353 3.20 8.73 -11.68
C GLY A 353 2.04 9.58 -12.22
N LEU A 354 1.77 10.79 -11.68
CA LEU A 354 0.65 11.62 -12.14
C LEU A 354 0.62 11.79 -13.66
N SER A 355 1.75 12.16 -14.26
CA SER A 355 1.85 12.33 -15.71
C SER A 355 1.61 11.03 -16.48
N ASP A 356 1.97 9.88 -15.92
CA ASP A 356 1.79 8.58 -16.53
C ASP A 356 0.34 8.12 -16.46
N PHE A 357 -0.36 8.39 -15.34
CA PHE A 357 -1.81 8.17 -15.26
C PHE A 357 -2.59 8.98 -16.30
N VAL A 358 -2.20 10.25 -16.53
CA VAL A 358 -2.81 11.08 -17.56
C VAL A 358 -2.53 10.54 -18.97
N LYS A 359 -1.31 10.07 -19.24
CA LYS A 359 -0.97 9.41 -20.52
C LYS A 359 -1.76 8.10 -20.71
N LEU A 360 -1.82 7.28 -19.65
CA LEU A 360 -2.56 6.03 -19.67
C LEU A 360 -4.02 6.25 -20.02
N ALA A 361 -4.67 7.25 -19.44
CA ALA A 361 -6.07 7.59 -19.73
C ALA A 361 -6.33 7.85 -21.23
N GLY A 362 -5.35 8.39 -21.95
CA GLY A 362 -5.43 8.58 -23.41
C GLY A 362 -5.30 7.29 -24.24
N MET A 363 -4.91 6.18 -23.60
CA MET A 363 -4.76 4.86 -24.24
C MET A 363 -5.93 3.92 -23.94
N LEU A 364 -6.79 4.28 -22.98
CA LEU A 364 -7.93 3.48 -22.55
C LEU A 364 -9.10 3.59 -23.51
N THR A 365 -9.94 2.57 -23.51
CA THR A 365 -11.20 2.54 -24.28
C THR A 365 -12.33 3.21 -23.47
N GLU A 366 -13.45 3.55 -24.13
CA GLU A 366 -14.65 4.10 -23.46
C GLU A 366 -15.26 3.13 -22.40
N ARG A 367 -14.90 1.86 -22.46
CA ARG A 367 -15.35 0.81 -21.54
C ARG A 367 -14.59 0.83 -20.22
N GLN A 368 -13.43 1.46 -20.19
CA GLN A 368 -12.54 1.56 -19.05
C GLN A 368 -12.68 2.92 -18.38
N GLN A 369 -12.70 2.95 -17.07
CA GLN A 369 -12.76 4.19 -16.29
C GLN A 369 -11.57 4.27 -15.34
N LEU A 370 -10.72 5.27 -15.54
CA LEU A 370 -9.67 5.59 -14.59
C LEU A 370 -10.24 6.44 -13.46
N VAL A 371 -10.03 5.99 -12.22
CA VAL A 371 -10.40 6.69 -10.98
C VAL A 371 -9.14 7.05 -10.21
N MET A 372 -8.99 8.32 -9.84
CA MET A 372 -7.82 8.82 -9.11
C MET A 372 -8.24 9.48 -7.79
N ILE A 373 -7.71 8.99 -6.65
CA ILE A 373 -8.00 9.50 -5.31
C ILE A 373 -6.76 10.15 -4.70
N GLY A 374 -6.92 11.30 -4.06
CA GLY A 374 -5.84 12.03 -3.37
C GLY A 374 -5.33 13.26 -4.14
N LEU A 375 -6.11 13.76 -5.08
CA LEU A 375 -5.77 14.92 -5.92
C LEU A 375 -6.00 16.23 -5.17
N THR A 376 -5.19 17.25 -5.47
CA THR A 376 -5.47 18.62 -5.06
C THR A 376 -6.54 19.26 -5.96
N LYS A 377 -7.18 20.34 -5.51
CA LYS A 377 -8.18 21.08 -6.30
C LYS A 377 -7.62 21.51 -7.65
N SER A 378 -6.42 22.04 -7.69
CA SER A 378 -5.78 22.46 -8.93
C SER A 378 -5.47 21.30 -9.89
N GLN A 379 -5.18 20.12 -9.35
CA GLN A 379 -5.00 18.91 -10.16
C GLN A 379 -6.33 18.42 -10.72
N LEU A 380 -7.41 18.47 -9.93
CA LEU A 380 -8.76 18.10 -10.39
C LEU A 380 -9.22 18.99 -11.56
N GLU A 381 -8.99 20.30 -11.47
CA GLU A 381 -9.32 21.25 -12.54
C GLU A 381 -8.51 21.00 -13.83
N ALA A 382 -7.33 20.41 -13.72
CA ALA A 382 -6.44 20.12 -14.85
C ALA A 382 -6.61 18.71 -15.43
N LEU A 383 -7.45 17.84 -14.81
CA LEU A 383 -7.62 16.47 -15.29
C LEU A 383 -8.36 16.40 -16.62
N PRO A 384 -7.98 15.48 -17.51
CA PRO A 384 -8.78 15.11 -18.66
C PRO A 384 -10.18 14.61 -18.26
N PRO A 385 -11.22 14.88 -19.07
CA PRO A 385 -12.61 14.56 -18.72
C PRO A 385 -12.91 13.05 -18.62
N ASN A 386 -12.05 12.20 -19.17
CA ASN A 386 -12.14 10.74 -19.08
C ASN A 386 -11.49 10.15 -17.81
N ILE A 387 -11.00 11.00 -16.90
CA ILE A 387 -10.51 10.59 -15.58
C ILE A 387 -11.49 11.05 -14.51
N MET A 388 -11.97 10.13 -13.69
CA MET A 388 -12.74 10.44 -12.48
C MET A 388 -11.76 10.74 -11.34
N GLY A 389 -11.67 12.01 -10.95
CA GLY A 389 -10.79 12.46 -9.88
C GLY A 389 -11.53 12.84 -8.61
N MET A 390 -10.90 12.63 -7.43
CA MET A 390 -11.39 13.13 -6.15
C MET A 390 -10.24 13.54 -5.21
N GLU A 391 -10.50 14.53 -4.33
CA GLU A 391 -9.51 15.00 -3.35
C GLU A 391 -9.21 13.92 -2.32
N ARG A 392 -10.26 13.34 -1.74
CA ARG A 392 -10.19 12.23 -0.76
C ARG A 392 -11.56 11.59 -0.63
N THR A 393 -11.59 10.39 -0.10
CA THR A 393 -12.81 9.74 0.37
C THR A 393 -13.26 10.32 1.71
N ALA A 394 -14.53 10.21 2.03
CA ALA A 394 -15.09 10.71 3.29
C ALA A 394 -14.52 9.95 4.52
N ASN A 395 -14.23 8.67 4.34
CA ASN A 395 -13.69 7.79 5.37
C ASN A 395 -12.94 6.60 4.76
N VAL A 396 -12.37 5.74 5.61
CA VAL A 396 -11.62 4.55 5.20
C VAL A 396 -12.52 3.49 4.56
N GLN A 397 -13.78 3.39 4.97
CA GLN A 397 -14.74 2.44 4.41
C GLN A 397 -15.06 2.76 2.95
N GLU A 398 -15.24 4.04 2.64
CA GLU A 398 -15.40 4.48 1.25
C GLU A 398 -14.14 4.21 0.40
N LEU A 399 -12.95 4.39 0.99
CA LEU A 399 -11.70 4.03 0.32
C LEU A 399 -11.63 2.53 0.04
N ALA A 400 -11.96 1.70 1.03
CA ALA A 400 -12.01 0.24 0.87
C ALA A 400 -13.06 -0.19 -0.17
N MET A 401 -14.19 0.54 -0.27
CA MET A 401 -15.18 0.34 -1.32
C MET A 401 -14.56 0.57 -2.71
N TYR A 402 -13.85 1.68 -2.92
CA TYR A 402 -13.20 1.93 -4.22
C TYR A 402 -12.17 0.87 -4.57
N TYR A 403 -11.36 0.42 -3.61
CA TYR A 403 -10.48 -0.73 -3.82
C TYR A 403 -11.27 -1.97 -4.21
N GLY A 404 -12.35 -2.29 -3.47
CA GLY A 404 -13.13 -3.52 -3.68
C GLY A 404 -13.89 -3.58 -5.00
N ILE A 405 -14.28 -2.43 -5.60
CA ILE A 405 -14.97 -2.38 -6.88
C ILE A 405 -14.04 -2.17 -8.09
N ALA A 406 -12.76 -1.92 -7.86
CA ALA A 406 -11.79 -1.78 -8.94
C ALA A 406 -11.45 -3.14 -9.56
N ASP A 407 -11.31 -3.17 -10.87
CA ASP A 407 -10.82 -4.33 -11.62
C ASP A 407 -9.31 -4.49 -11.48
N TYR A 408 -8.59 -3.35 -11.50
CA TYR A 408 -7.15 -3.29 -11.23
C TYR A 408 -6.81 -2.07 -10.39
N PHE A 409 -5.91 -2.25 -9.43
CA PHE A 409 -5.24 -1.16 -8.75
C PHE A 409 -3.92 -0.85 -9.45
N LEU A 410 -3.72 0.40 -9.82
CA LEU A 410 -2.53 0.86 -10.52
C LEU A 410 -1.62 1.62 -9.56
N ASN A 411 -0.38 1.17 -9.44
CA ASN A 411 0.66 1.86 -8.66
C ASN A 411 1.87 2.19 -9.55
N LEU A 412 1.72 3.20 -10.41
CA LEU A 412 2.75 3.62 -11.35
C LEU A 412 3.77 4.57 -10.68
N THR A 413 4.22 4.19 -9.47
CA THR A 413 5.17 4.99 -8.69
C THR A 413 6.62 4.79 -9.16
N TYR A 414 7.40 5.87 -9.15
CA TYR A 414 8.84 5.86 -9.41
C TYR A 414 9.66 5.65 -8.13
N GLN A 415 9.02 5.71 -6.96
CA GLN A 415 9.71 5.65 -5.66
C GLN A 415 8.78 5.07 -4.58
N ASP A 416 9.06 3.85 -4.15
CA ASP A 416 8.44 3.28 -2.96
C ASP A 416 9.31 2.16 -2.37
N THR A 417 9.28 1.98 -1.05
CA THR A 417 10.02 0.91 -0.37
C THR A 417 9.19 -0.34 -0.13
N TYR A 418 7.92 -0.19 0.11
CA TYR A 418 6.92 -1.25 0.24
C TYR A 418 5.52 -0.61 0.38
N PRO A 419 4.83 -0.35 -0.73
CA PRO A 419 3.62 0.46 -0.73
C PRO A 419 2.46 -0.26 -0.02
N THR A 420 1.93 0.37 1.03
CA THR A 420 0.75 -0.14 1.75
C THR A 420 -0.51 -0.10 0.90
N THR A 421 -0.58 0.79 -0.08
CA THR A 421 -1.70 0.86 -1.04
C THR A 421 -1.83 -0.41 -1.89
N ASN A 422 -0.70 -1.09 -2.21
CA ASN A 422 -0.75 -2.40 -2.85
C ASN A 422 -1.41 -3.44 -1.93
N LEU A 423 -1.05 -3.42 -0.63
CA LEU A 423 -1.61 -4.33 0.37
C LEU A 423 -3.11 -4.08 0.56
N GLU A 424 -3.51 -2.81 0.61
CA GLU A 424 -4.91 -2.38 0.74
C GLU A 424 -5.74 -2.92 -0.44
N ALA A 425 -5.25 -2.78 -1.68
CA ALA A 425 -5.88 -3.30 -2.87
C ALA A 425 -6.01 -4.84 -2.85
N ILE A 426 -4.90 -5.54 -2.57
CA ILE A 426 -4.86 -7.01 -2.51
C ILE A 426 -5.80 -7.54 -1.43
N SER A 427 -5.83 -6.89 -0.26
CA SER A 427 -6.72 -7.26 0.83
C SER A 427 -8.20 -7.09 0.44
N CYS A 428 -8.54 -6.05 -0.31
CA CYS A 428 -9.87 -5.85 -0.89
C CYS A 428 -10.19 -6.78 -2.07
N GLY A 429 -9.28 -7.69 -2.43
CA GLY A 429 -9.45 -8.63 -3.53
C GLY A 429 -9.19 -8.02 -4.92
N THR A 430 -8.43 -6.94 -5.01
CA THR A 430 -8.13 -6.24 -6.26
C THR A 430 -6.68 -6.46 -6.66
N PRO A 431 -6.42 -7.00 -7.86
CA PRO A 431 -5.06 -7.23 -8.34
C PRO A 431 -4.34 -5.91 -8.62
N VAL A 432 -3.02 -5.95 -8.47
CA VAL A 432 -2.15 -4.77 -8.57
C VAL A 432 -1.34 -4.82 -9.87
N ILE A 433 -1.33 -3.71 -10.61
CA ILE A 433 -0.36 -3.48 -11.69
C ILE A 433 0.57 -2.35 -11.25
N THR A 434 1.86 -2.62 -11.14
CA THR A 434 2.84 -1.66 -10.64
C THR A 434 4.07 -1.56 -11.52
N TYR A 435 4.84 -0.47 -11.38
CA TYR A 435 6.17 -0.39 -11.96
C TYR A 435 7.18 -1.25 -11.19
N GLU A 436 8.17 -1.78 -11.89
CA GLU A 436 9.37 -2.40 -11.30
C GLU A 436 10.21 -1.33 -10.58
N THR A 437 9.77 -0.93 -9.38
CA THR A 437 10.37 0.15 -8.60
C THR A 437 10.44 -0.23 -7.13
N GLY A 438 11.65 -0.16 -6.55
CA GLY A 438 11.86 -0.37 -5.13
C GLY A 438 11.30 -1.70 -4.63
N GLY A 439 10.52 -1.66 -3.57
CA GLY A 439 9.80 -2.81 -3.00
C GLY A 439 8.40 -3.03 -3.56
N SER A 440 7.98 -2.29 -4.59
CA SER A 440 6.64 -2.44 -5.19
C SER A 440 6.42 -3.83 -5.81
N PRO A 441 7.39 -4.43 -6.55
CA PRO A 441 7.24 -5.78 -7.08
C PRO A 441 7.04 -6.85 -6.00
N GLU A 442 7.72 -6.69 -4.86
CA GLU A 442 7.64 -7.64 -3.74
C GLU A 442 6.23 -7.67 -3.13
N SER A 443 5.56 -6.52 -3.02
CA SER A 443 4.18 -6.46 -2.54
C SER A 443 3.14 -6.86 -3.59
N ALA A 444 3.34 -6.48 -4.86
CA ALA A 444 2.40 -6.75 -5.95
C ALA A 444 2.41 -8.22 -6.40
N GLY A 445 3.56 -8.93 -6.25
CA GLY A 445 3.73 -10.31 -6.69
C GLY A 445 2.75 -11.29 -6.08
N HIS A 446 2.15 -10.97 -4.94
CA HIS A 446 1.15 -11.83 -4.27
C HIS A 446 -0.22 -11.85 -4.98
N PHE A 447 -0.55 -10.80 -5.73
CA PHE A 447 -1.78 -10.73 -6.52
C PHE A 447 -1.67 -9.61 -7.57
N GLY A 448 -0.94 -9.83 -8.64
CA GLY A 448 -0.77 -8.81 -9.67
C GLY A 448 0.44 -9.02 -10.58
N ALA A 449 0.87 -7.96 -11.24
CA ALA A 449 2.02 -7.97 -12.12
C ALA A 449 2.82 -6.67 -12.08
N CYS A 450 4.06 -6.75 -12.55
CA CYS A 450 4.94 -5.61 -12.72
C CYS A 450 5.18 -5.32 -14.20
N VAL A 451 5.35 -4.05 -14.52
CA VAL A 451 5.79 -3.58 -15.84
C VAL A 451 7.04 -2.72 -15.68
N PRO A 452 7.87 -2.58 -16.72
CA PRO A 452 9.07 -1.76 -16.63
C PRO A 452 8.76 -0.34 -16.19
N ARG A 453 9.58 0.23 -15.33
CA ARG A 453 9.40 1.59 -14.79
C ARG A 453 9.29 2.62 -15.90
N GLY A 454 8.18 3.40 -15.91
CA GLY A 454 7.89 4.44 -16.89
C GLY A 454 7.32 3.92 -18.22
N ASP A 455 7.15 2.62 -18.38
CA ASP A 455 6.54 2.06 -19.59
C ASP A 455 5.01 2.00 -19.46
N VAL A 456 4.39 3.16 -19.68
CA VAL A 456 2.93 3.31 -19.69
C VAL A 456 2.27 2.44 -20.76
N THR A 457 2.97 2.22 -21.89
CA THR A 457 2.45 1.39 -22.99
C THR A 457 2.37 -0.07 -22.58
N ALA A 458 3.37 -0.59 -21.87
CA ALA A 458 3.32 -1.94 -21.32
C ALA A 458 2.18 -2.09 -20.30
N ALA A 459 1.95 -1.07 -19.44
CA ALA A 459 0.83 -1.08 -18.51
C ALA A 459 -0.52 -1.10 -19.24
N ALA A 460 -0.70 -0.23 -20.26
CA ALA A 460 -1.92 -0.18 -21.07
C ALA A 460 -2.17 -1.52 -21.80
N LYS A 461 -1.12 -2.10 -22.39
CA LYS A 461 -1.21 -3.39 -23.07
C LYS A 461 -1.64 -4.50 -22.11
N LEU A 462 -1.01 -4.58 -20.92
CA LEU A 462 -1.35 -5.57 -19.92
C LEU A 462 -2.82 -5.46 -19.48
N ILE A 463 -3.33 -4.23 -19.26
CA ILE A 463 -4.73 -3.99 -18.92
C ILE A 463 -5.67 -4.46 -20.03
N LEU A 464 -5.33 -4.17 -21.30
CA LEU A 464 -6.15 -4.55 -22.46
C LEU A 464 -6.16 -6.07 -22.74
N GLU A 465 -5.18 -6.80 -22.25
CA GLU A 465 -5.13 -8.28 -22.32
C GLU A 465 -6.03 -8.93 -21.25
N HIS A 466 -6.62 -8.16 -20.35
CA HIS A 466 -7.48 -8.63 -19.24
C HIS A 466 -6.88 -9.83 -18.48
N PRO A 467 -5.67 -9.69 -17.90
CA PRO A 467 -5.00 -10.81 -17.26
C PRO A 467 -5.78 -11.27 -16.03
N CYS A 468 -5.94 -12.57 -15.90
CA CYS A 468 -6.48 -13.18 -14.69
C CYS A 468 -5.32 -13.54 -13.76
N PHE A 469 -5.28 -12.93 -12.57
CA PHE A 469 -4.27 -13.20 -11.57
C PHE A 469 -4.76 -14.21 -10.53
N GLN A 470 -3.89 -15.12 -10.12
CA GLN A 470 -4.15 -15.99 -8.96
C GLN A 470 -3.62 -15.32 -7.70
N LYS A 471 -4.49 -15.14 -6.71
CA LYS A 471 -4.09 -14.61 -5.41
C LYS A 471 -3.36 -15.70 -4.63
N GLU A 472 -2.14 -15.40 -4.20
CA GLU A 472 -1.40 -16.26 -3.27
C GLU A 472 -2.05 -16.23 -1.88
N ASP A 473 -1.91 -17.32 -1.12
CA ASP A 473 -2.24 -17.35 0.30
C ASP A 473 -1.18 -16.56 1.07
N TRP A 474 -1.50 -15.29 1.34
CA TRP A 474 -0.58 -14.35 1.93
C TRP A 474 -1.30 -13.47 2.95
N ASP A 475 -0.75 -13.41 4.15
CA ASP A 475 -1.31 -12.64 5.26
C ASP A 475 -0.58 -11.31 5.41
N CYS A 476 -1.26 -10.23 5.04
CA CYS A 476 -0.81 -8.84 5.20
C CYS A 476 -1.45 -8.14 6.39
N ASP A 477 -2.09 -8.86 7.29
CA ASP A 477 -2.72 -8.26 8.45
C ASP A 477 -1.70 -7.58 9.37
N ASN A 478 -2.11 -6.46 9.91
CA ASN A 478 -1.29 -5.68 10.83
C ASN A 478 -0.90 -6.48 12.08
N ALA A 479 -1.69 -7.47 12.50
CA ALA A 479 -1.36 -8.34 13.62
C ALA A 479 -0.11 -9.20 13.34
N VAL A 480 0.09 -9.66 12.12
CA VAL A 480 1.29 -10.41 11.72
C VAL A 480 2.53 -9.51 11.75
N PHE A 481 2.42 -8.30 11.20
CA PHE A 481 3.47 -7.29 11.28
C PHE A 481 3.83 -6.98 12.74
N LEU A 482 2.85 -6.67 13.57
CA LEU A 482 3.03 -6.32 14.98
C LEU A 482 3.65 -7.47 15.77
N LYS A 483 3.21 -8.70 15.53
CA LYS A 483 3.79 -9.90 16.15
C LYS A 483 5.28 -10.02 15.83
N LYS A 484 5.68 -9.89 14.57
CA LYS A 484 7.10 -9.95 14.16
C LYS A 484 7.92 -8.81 14.78
N GLN A 485 7.37 -7.60 14.88
CA GLN A 485 8.04 -6.47 15.52
C GLN A 485 8.26 -6.73 17.03
N MET A 486 7.28 -7.29 17.72
CA MET A 486 7.37 -7.61 19.14
C MET A 486 8.32 -8.79 19.44
N GLU A 487 8.38 -9.78 18.54
CA GLU A 487 9.31 -10.90 18.65
C GLU A 487 10.77 -10.45 18.67
N ILE A 488 11.13 -9.44 17.88
CA ILE A 488 12.48 -8.85 17.89
C ILE A 488 12.81 -8.26 19.27
N TYR A 489 11.86 -7.60 19.92
CA TYR A 489 12.08 -7.05 21.27
C TYR A 489 12.26 -8.15 22.32
N LYS A 490 11.52 -9.25 22.23
CA LYS A 490 11.57 -10.39 23.18
C LYS A 490 12.87 -11.19 23.10
N LEU A 491 13.47 -11.31 21.92
CA LEU A 491 14.75 -11.99 21.76
C LEU A 491 15.88 -11.37 22.59
N GLN A 492 15.74 -10.13 23.00
CA GLN A 492 16.72 -9.49 23.89
C GLN A 492 16.39 -9.66 25.38
N GLU A 493 15.12 -9.81 25.79
CA GLU A 493 14.80 -10.13 27.18
C GLU A 493 15.48 -11.43 27.63
N GLN A 494 15.54 -12.44 26.76
CA GLN A 494 16.22 -13.71 27.05
C GLN A 494 17.74 -13.56 27.16
N GLN A 495 18.35 -12.67 26.38
CA GLN A 495 19.80 -12.41 26.47
C GLN A 495 20.22 -11.62 27.71
N PHE A 496 19.32 -10.85 28.34
CA PHE A 496 19.59 -10.12 29.59
C PHE A 496 19.24 -10.91 30.84
N THR A 497 18.44 -11.98 30.75
CA THR A 497 18.16 -12.90 31.88
C THR A 497 19.22 -13.97 32.04
N ASP A 498 20.06 -14.18 31.03
CA ASP A 498 21.16 -15.19 31.04
C ASP A 498 22.55 -14.56 31.35
N LEU A 499 22.61 -13.26 31.70
CA LEU A 499 23.79 -12.51 32.20
C LEU A 499 23.58 -12.09 33.65
#